data_dd4f8fca5d53105f58e8c9c6aae72e84
#
_entry.id   dd4f8fca5d53105f58e8c9c6aae72e84
#
_cell.length_a   1.000
_cell.length_b   1.000
_cell.length_c   1.000
_cell.angle_alpha   90.00
_cell.angle_beta   90.00
_cell.angle_gamma   90.00
#
_symmetry.space_group_name_H-M   'P 1'
#
loop_
_entity.id
_entity.type
_entity.pdbx_description
1 polymer ?
#
loop_
_entity_poly.entity_id
_entity_poly.type
_entity_poly.pdbx_seq_one_letter_code
_entity_poly.pdbx_strand_id
1 'polypeptide(L)'
;PKTWEELVSIHNTMEKQGKKAIMWDIKNAYFTWPVISSGGAYAFEKIVGGYNAKSTGVNNEAGINGLQFLVNMVNQGVLNPNMDYAVSDAAFSKGEVAMTINGPWSWGNLDKLGINYGVAELPTLNGGKGNPFVGILSAGINSASPNTDLAVEFLENYVFQDDALKIMNDDKPLGAVTLKSFQKILEQDQRIKATMINAENGEIMPNIPQMTAYWFAEGAAIDNAMQGKQGVKEALDMAAKQITK
;
A
#
# COMPACT_ATOMS: atom_id res chain seq x y z
N PRO A 1 4.65 16.39 -1.24
CA PRO A 1 5.89 16.28 -0.46
C PRO A 1 6.75 15.13 -0.93
N LYS A 2 8.07 15.28 -0.88
CA LYS A 2 9.01 14.20 -1.20
C LYS A 2 9.43 13.42 0.03
N THR A 3 9.27 14.00 1.20
CA THR A 3 9.57 13.36 2.48
C THR A 3 8.38 13.45 3.43
N TRP A 4 8.33 12.53 4.39
CA TRP A 4 7.32 12.54 5.45
C TRP A 4 7.46 13.75 6.37
N GLU A 5 8.69 14.24 6.55
CA GLU A 5 8.98 15.44 7.33
C GLU A 5 8.41 16.69 6.67
N GLU A 6 8.50 16.79 5.33
CA GLU A 6 7.82 17.87 4.57
C GLU A 6 6.30 17.79 4.74
N LEU A 7 5.72 16.59 4.74
CA LEU A 7 4.28 16.40 4.93
C LEU A 7 3.84 16.90 6.30
N VAL A 8 4.60 16.60 7.36
CA VAL A 8 4.33 17.13 8.70
C VAL A 8 4.39 18.65 8.70
N SER A 9 5.34 19.25 8.00
CA SER A 9 5.46 20.70 7.92
C SER A 9 4.26 21.39 7.24
N ILE A 10 3.62 20.71 6.29
CA ILE A 10 2.44 21.20 5.57
C ILE A 10 1.18 21.16 6.46
N HIS A 11 1.14 20.30 7.48
CA HIS A 11 -0.03 20.08 8.32
C HIS A 11 -0.64 21.37 8.86
N ASN A 12 0.16 22.23 9.50
CA ASN A 12 -0.30 23.50 10.06
C ASN A 12 -0.87 24.47 9.00
N THR A 13 -0.38 24.38 7.76
CA THR A 13 -0.89 25.19 6.65
C THR A 13 -2.26 24.68 6.20
N MET A 14 -2.43 23.37 6.12
CA MET A 14 -3.71 22.75 5.75
C MET A 14 -4.77 22.98 6.83
N GLU A 15 -4.43 22.87 8.10
CA GLU A 15 -5.37 23.14 9.20
C GLU A 15 -5.91 24.57 9.19
N LYS A 16 -5.08 25.55 8.88
CA LYS A 16 -5.53 26.95 8.71
C LYS A 16 -6.55 27.12 7.58
N GLN A 17 -6.57 26.20 6.62
CA GLN A 17 -7.52 26.16 5.53
C GLN A 17 -8.73 25.25 5.83
N GLY A 18 -8.86 24.75 7.07
CA GLY A 18 -9.91 23.83 7.47
C GLY A 18 -9.80 22.42 6.88
N LYS A 19 -8.60 22.03 6.41
CA LYS A 19 -8.33 20.73 5.79
C LYS A 19 -7.31 19.94 6.61
N LYS A 20 -7.41 18.62 6.56
CA LYS A 20 -6.34 17.75 7.05
C LYS A 20 -5.27 17.56 5.97
N ALA A 21 -4.00 17.43 6.39
CA ALA A 21 -2.91 17.21 5.44
C ALA A 21 -3.02 15.84 4.77
N ILE A 22 -3.21 14.79 5.56
CA ILE A 22 -3.28 13.41 5.06
C ILE A 22 -4.18 12.54 5.92
N MET A 23 -4.90 11.63 5.29
CA MET A 23 -5.68 10.58 5.94
C MET A 23 -5.61 9.29 5.11
N TRP A 24 -5.56 8.13 5.77
CA TRP A 24 -5.71 6.82 5.14
C TRP A 24 -6.19 5.78 6.16
N ASP A 25 -6.44 4.56 5.76
CA ASP A 25 -6.74 3.43 6.66
C ASP A 25 -5.47 3.04 7.43
N ILE A 26 -5.22 3.79 8.51
CA ILE A 26 -3.93 3.79 9.20
C ILE A 26 -3.66 2.50 9.98
N LYS A 27 -4.73 1.80 10.41
CA LYS A 27 -4.61 0.51 11.13
C LYS A 27 -4.34 -0.66 10.20
N ASN A 28 -4.60 -0.48 8.93
CA ASN A 28 -4.37 -1.50 7.92
C ASN A 28 -2.88 -1.52 7.53
N ALA A 29 -2.23 -2.61 7.91
CA ALA A 29 -0.80 -2.79 7.65
C ALA A 29 -0.44 -2.63 6.17
N TYR A 30 -1.34 -2.97 5.23
CA TYR A 30 -1.09 -2.80 3.80
C TYR A 30 -0.81 -1.34 3.41
N PHE A 31 -1.63 -0.39 3.88
CA PHE A 31 -1.45 1.03 3.57
C PHE A 31 -0.38 1.71 4.42
N THR A 32 -0.12 1.20 5.61
CA THR A 32 0.80 1.80 6.57
C THR A 32 2.22 1.26 6.44
N TRP A 33 2.37 0.07 5.88
CA TRP A 33 3.65 -0.60 5.67
C TRP A 33 4.72 0.24 4.98
N PRO A 34 4.42 1.05 3.93
CA PRO A 34 5.43 1.88 3.29
C PRO A 34 6.18 2.83 4.24
N VAL A 35 5.52 3.29 5.30
CA VAL A 35 6.17 4.14 6.32
C VAL A 35 7.04 3.28 7.23
N ILE A 36 6.51 2.16 7.72
CA ILE A 36 7.20 1.26 8.65
C ILE A 36 8.41 0.60 7.97
N SER A 37 8.28 0.22 6.70
CA SER A 37 9.36 -0.41 5.94
C SER A 37 10.44 0.55 5.45
N SER A 38 10.25 1.87 5.61
CA SER A 38 11.26 2.85 5.24
C SER A 38 12.55 2.59 6.02
N GLY A 39 13.64 2.37 5.29
CA GLY A 39 14.93 2.08 5.90
C GLY A 39 15.24 0.58 6.11
N GLY A 40 14.34 -0.34 5.69
CA GLY A 40 14.69 -1.75 5.58
C GLY A 40 14.03 -2.72 6.56
N ALA A 41 12.84 -2.39 7.09
CA ALA A 41 11.98 -3.40 7.71
C ALA A 41 11.39 -4.31 6.62
N TYR A 42 11.11 -5.57 6.94
CA TYR A 42 10.56 -6.57 6.01
C TYR A 42 9.57 -7.49 6.72
N ALA A 43 8.53 -7.91 6.00
CA ALA A 43 7.53 -8.84 6.54
C ALA A 43 8.10 -10.25 6.73
N PHE A 44 8.78 -10.76 5.69
CA PHE A 44 9.51 -12.03 5.73
C PHE A 44 10.83 -11.91 4.99
N GLU A 45 11.85 -12.55 5.52
CA GLU A 45 13.17 -12.60 4.88
C GLU A 45 13.10 -13.26 3.51
N LYS A 46 13.56 -12.55 2.47
CA LYS A 46 13.68 -13.10 1.13
C LYS A 46 14.82 -14.10 1.05
N ILE A 47 14.54 -15.28 0.53
CA ILE A 47 15.52 -16.34 0.26
C ILE A 47 15.42 -16.79 -1.19
N VAL A 48 16.37 -17.59 -1.65
CA VAL A 48 16.32 -18.17 -3.00
C VAL A 48 15.05 -19.03 -3.12
N GLY A 49 14.19 -18.68 -4.06
CA GLY A 49 12.97 -19.42 -4.34
C GLY A 49 11.76 -19.07 -3.45
N GLY A 50 11.84 -18.05 -2.58
CA GLY A 50 10.68 -17.66 -1.78
C GLY A 50 11.00 -16.84 -0.54
N TYR A 51 10.37 -17.19 0.56
CA TYR A 51 10.46 -16.48 1.84
C TYR A 51 10.72 -17.43 2.99
N ASN A 52 11.53 -16.99 3.94
CA ASN A 52 11.75 -17.68 5.22
C ASN A 52 10.63 -17.28 6.20
N ALA A 53 9.64 -18.17 6.36
CA ALA A 53 8.50 -17.92 7.25
C ALA A 53 8.86 -17.82 8.75
N LYS A 54 10.10 -18.17 9.12
CA LYS A 54 10.61 -18.09 10.50
C LYS A 54 11.44 -16.84 10.76
N SER A 55 11.56 -15.93 9.78
CA SER A 55 12.33 -14.70 9.89
C SER A 55 11.51 -13.51 9.44
N THR A 56 11.37 -12.53 10.32
CA THR A 56 10.72 -11.25 10.06
C THR A 56 11.61 -10.12 10.58
N GLY A 57 11.54 -8.97 9.94
CA GLY A 57 12.24 -7.74 10.34
C GLY A 57 11.28 -6.63 10.72
N VAL A 58 10.01 -6.93 11.08
CA VAL A 58 9.05 -5.90 11.51
C VAL A 58 9.52 -5.15 12.75
N ASN A 59 10.26 -5.81 13.63
CA ASN A 59 10.81 -5.25 14.86
C ASN A 59 12.31 -4.89 14.79
N ASN A 60 12.88 -4.82 13.60
CA ASN A 60 14.24 -4.29 13.45
C ASN A 60 14.25 -2.76 13.70
N GLU A 61 15.42 -2.16 13.72
CA GLU A 61 15.57 -0.72 13.97
C GLU A 61 14.75 0.15 13.01
N ALA A 62 14.69 -0.22 11.74
CA ALA A 62 13.90 0.50 10.73
C ALA A 62 12.39 0.43 11.02
N GLY A 63 11.87 -0.76 11.35
CA GLY A 63 10.46 -0.94 11.73
C GLY A 63 10.09 -0.14 12.98
N ILE A 64 10.95 -0.19 14.00
CA ILE A 64 10.75 0.58 15.24
C ILE A 64 10.72 2.09 14.92
N ASN A 65 11.67 2.59 14.12
CA ASN A 65 11.73 4.00 13.74
C ASN A 65 10.53 4.43 12.92
N GLY A 66 10.07 3.59 11.96
CA GLY A 66 8.90 3.87 11.13
C GLY A 66 7.60 3.94 11.95
N LEU A 67 7.35 2.98 12.82
CA LEU A 67 6.17 3.01 13.69
C LEU A 67 6.25 4.12 14.74
N GLN A 68 7.44 4.41 15.29
CA GLN A 68 7.62 5.53 16.21
C GLN A 68 7.33 6.88 15.54
N PHE A 69 7.71 7.03 14.28
CA PHE A 69 7.37 8.23 13.50
C PHE A 69 5.85 8.41 13.41
N LEU A 70 5.10 7.36 13.10
CA LEU A 70 3.63 7.40 13.06
C LEU A 70 3.01 7.76 14.43
N VAL A 71 3.51 7.18 15.51
CA VAL A 71 3.09 7.54 16.88
C VAL A 71 3.34 9.03 17.16
N ASN A 72 4.49 9.55 16.74
CA ASN A 72 4.80 10.96 16.89
C ASN A 72 3.84 11.86 16.08
N MET A 73 3.46 11.47 14.85
CA MET A 73 2.46 12.17 14.06
C MET A 73 1.07 12.18 14.73
N VAL A 74 0.69 11.08 15.38
CA VAL A 74 -0.54 11.03 16.18
C VAL A 74 -0.47 11.98 17.37
N ASN A 75 0.62 11.95 18.11
CA ASN A 75 0.83 12.83 19.28
C ASN A 75 0.87 14.32 18.90
N GLN A 76 1.28 14.65 17.69
CA GLN A 76 1.28 16.02 17.14
C GLN A 76 -0.07 16.43 16.53
N GLY A 77 -1.08 15.55 16.52
CA GLY A 77 -2.38 15.80 15.92
C GLY A 77 -2.43 15.77 14.39
N VAL A 78 -1.32 15.40 13.75
CA VAL A 78 -1.25 15.26 12.27
C VAL A 78 -2.09 14.10 11.78
N LEU A 79 -2.08 12.99 12.52
CA LEU A 79 -2.85 11.78 12.24
C LEU A 79 -3.87 11.49 13.33
N ASN A 80 -5.00 10.93 12.93
CA ASN A 80 -5.97 10.35 13.85
C ASN A 80 -5.85 8.82 13.83
N PRO A 81 -5.54 8.16 14.96
CA PRO A 81 -5.33 6.70 15.00
C PRO A 81 -6.61 5.89 14.74
N ASN A 82 -7.78 6.52 14.67
CA ASN A 82 -9.06 5.85 14.44
C ASN A 82 -9.58 5.96 12.99
N MET A 83 -8.73 6.41 12.05
CA MET A 83 -9.09 6.46 10.64
C MET A 83 -9.18 5.06 10.05
N ASP A 84 -10.29 4.83 9.33
CA ASP A 84 -10.50 3.65 8.50
C ASP A 84 -10.59 4.04 7.01
N TYR A 85 -10.71 3.04 6.16
CA TYR A 85 -10.78 3.22 4.72
C TYR A 85 -11.98 4.08 4.30
N ALA A 86 -13.17 3.80 4.82
CA ALA A 86 -14.41 4.46 4.39
C ALA A 86 -14.40 5.95 4.77
N VAL A 87 -13.94 6.27 5.99
CA VAL A 87 -13.83 7.66 6.46
C VAL A 87 -12.79 8.43 5.65
N SER A 88 -11.64 7.83 5.40
CA SER A 88 -10.55 8.46 4.63
C SER A 88 -10.93 8.70 3.17
N ASP A 89 -11.56 7.72 2.52
CA ASP A 89 -12.02 7.81 1.14
C ASP A 89 -13.12 8.88 0.97
N ALA A 90 -14.07 8.92 1.91
CA ALA A 90 -15.12 9.93 1.93
C ALA A 90 -14.56 11.35 2.14
N ALA A 91 -13.59 11.53 3.06
CA ALA A 91 -12.98 12.83 3.32
C ALA A 91 -12.19 13.33 2.11
N PHE A 92 -11.45 12.45 1.44
CA PHE A 92 -10.72 12.80 0.21
C PHE A 92 -11.69 13.19 -0.92
N SER A 93 -12.74 12.40 -1.12
CA SER A 93 -13.77 12.65 -2.13
C SER A 93 -14.54 13.97 -1.92
N LYS A 94 -14.60 14.47 -0.67
CA LYS A 94 -15.21 15.78 -0.34
C LYS A 94 -14.20 16.94 -0.35
N GLY A 95 -12.91 16.68 -0.56
CA GLY A 95 -11.86 17.69 -0.51
C GLY A 95 -11.55 18.20 0.91
N GLU A 96 -11.92 17.46 1.94
CA GLU A 96 -11.65 17.76 3.35
C GLU A 96 -10.21 17.40 3.77
N VAL A 97 -9.55 16.56 2.98
CA VAL A 97 -8.16 16.16 3.17
C VAL A 97 -7.35 16.39 1.88
N ALA A 98 -6.12 16.84 2.01
CA ALA A 98 -5.29 17.17 0.87
C ALA A 98 -4.62 15.95 0.23
N MET A 99 -4.30 14.92 1.01
CA MET A 99 -3.59 13.72 0.56
C MET A 99 -4.18 12.46 1.19
N THR A 100 -4.07 11.34 0.46
CA THR A 100 -4.43 10.01 0.97
C THR A 100 -3.46 8.97 0.44
N ILE A 101 -3.32 7.84 1.15
CA ILE A 101 -2.69 6.62 0.61
C ILE A 101 -3.81 5.71 0.16
N ASN A 102 -3.83 5.41 -1.14
CA ASN A 102 -4.83 4.55 -1.75
C ASN A 102 -4.22 3.86 -2.99
N GLY A 103 -5.01 3.18 -3.78
CA GLY A 103 -4.56 2.50 -4.98
C GLY A 103 -5.43 2.76 -6.20
N PRO A 104 -5.06 2.20 -7.37
CA PRO A 104 -5.77 2.42 -8.63
C PRO A 104 -7.26 2.06 -8.60
N TRP A 105 -7.66 1.15 -7.72
CA TRP A 105 -9.07 0.77 -7.52
C TRP A 105 -9.98 1.93 -7.11
N SER A 106 -9.44 3.02 -6.52
CA SER A 106 -10.20 4.20 -6.12
C SER A 106 -10.39 5.21 -7.27
N TRP A 107 -9.55 5.17 -8.32
CA TRP A 107 -9.53 6.21 -9.35
C TRP A 107 -10.85 6.34 -10.10
N GLY A 108 -11.46 5.22 -10.48
CA GLY A 108 -12.74 5.24 -11.19
C GLY A 108 -13.87 5.96 -10.43
N ASN A 109 -13.86 5.89 -9.09
CA ASN A 109 -14.80 6.64 -8.27
C ASN A 109 -14.46 8.14 -8.23
N LEU A 110 -13.19 8.48 -8.04
CA LEU A 110 -12.72 9.87 -8.02
C LEU A 110 -12.97 10.56 -9.37
N ASP A 111 -12.72 9.87 -10.47
CA ASP A 111 -12.97 10.36 -11.83
C ASP A 111 -14.48 10.63 -12.06
N LYS A 112 -15.37 9.72 -11.63
CA LYS A 112 -16.83 9.89 -11.70
C LYS A 112 -17.35 11.07 -10.86
N LEU A 113 -16.68 11.36 -9.75
CA LEU A 113 -17.01 12.50 -8.89
C LEU A 113 -16.40 13.82 -9.39
N GLY A 114 -15.59 13.79 -10.45
CA GLY A 114 -14.94 14.97 -11.01
C GLY A 114 -13.85 15.56 -10.09
N ILE A 115 -13.26 14.74 -9.22
CA ILE A 115 -12.19 15.17 -8.33
C ILE A 115 -10.92 15.41 -9.13
N ASN A 116 -10.36 16.61 -9.02
CA ASN A 116 -9.05 16.91 -9.59
C ASN A 116 -7.94 16.47 -8.62
N TYR A 117 -7.32 15.33 -8.92
CA TYR A 117 -6.27 14.73 -8.11
C TYR A 117 -5.08 14.30 -8.97
N GLY A 118 -3.94 14.12 -8.34
CA GLY A 118 -2.76 13.49 -8.92
C GLY A 118 -2.31 12.31 -8.09
N VAL A 119 -1.44 11.49 -8.67
CA VAL A 119 -0.76 10.38 -7.99
C VAL A 119 0.73 10.69 -7.92
N ALA A 120 1.35 10.45 -6.79
CA ALA A 120 2.74 10.74 -6.54
C ALA A 120 3.48 9.51 -5.98
N GLU A 121 4.80 9.58 -6.02
CA GLU A 121 5.64 8.66 -5.28
C GLU A 121 5.39 8.79 -3.77
N LEU A 122 5.47 7.67 -3.06
CA LEU A 122 5.41 7.67 -1.60
C LEU A 122 6.63 8.43 -1.04
N PRO A 123 6.42 9.29 -0.03
CA PRO A 123 7.51 10.06 0.56
C PRO A 123 8.56 9.16 1.21
N THR A 124 9.81 9.63 1.24
CA THR A 124 10.88 8.99 2.00
C THR A 124 10.81 9.38 3.48
N LEU A 125 11.28 8.50 4.36
CA LEU A 125 11.44 8.78 5.78
C LEU A 125 12.93 8.69 6.16
N ASN A 126 13.51 9.74 6.71
CA ASN A 126 14.94 9.79 7.06
C ASN A 126 15.87 9.37 5.90
N GLY A 127 15.49 9.70 4.66
CA GLY A 127 16.21 9.32 3.44
C GLY A 127 15.97 7.87 2.97
N GLY A 128 15.26 7.06 3.74
CA GLY A 128 14.85 5.70 3.36
C GLY A 128 13.59 5.73 2.49
N LYS A 129 13.58 4.95 1.41
CA LYS A 129 12.37 4.75 0.60
C LYS A 129 11.43 3.78 1.30
N GLY A 130 10.12 4.09 1.24
CA GLY A 130 9.10 3.12 1.61
C GLY A 130 9.15 1.92 0.67
N ASN A 131 8.87 0.74 1.21
CA ASN A 131 8.82 -0.50 0.46
C ASN A 131 7.37 -1.03 0.46
N PRO A 132 6.46 -0.45 -0.37
CA PRO A 132 5.07 -0.86 -0.39
C PRO A 132 4.92 -2.29 -0.90
N PHE A 133 3.90 -2.99 -0.42
CA PHE A 133 3.53 -4.26 -1.02
C PHE A 133 2.94 -4.05 -2.41
N VAL A 134 3.45 -4.81 -3.36
CA VAL A 134 2.92 -4.87 -4.73
C VAL A 134 2.00 -6.08 -4.83
N GLY A 135 0.68 -5.82 -4.87
CA GLY A 135 -0.31 -6.85 -5.13
C GLY A 135 -0.33 -7.21 -6.62
N ILE A 136 -0.28 -8.50 -6.92
CA ILE A 136 -0.38 -9.01 -8.28
C ILE A 136 -1.74 -9.68 -8.45
N LEU A 137 -2.57 -9.14 -9.35
CA LEU A 137 -3.78 -9.81 -9.80
C LEU A 137 -3.42 -10.80 -10.91
N SER A 138 -3.89 -12.02 -10.78
CA SER A 138 -3.63 -13.08 -11.74
C SER A 138 -4.88 -13.93 -12.00
N ALA A 139 -4.94 -14.56 -13.15
CA ALA A 139 -5.92 -15.58 -13.44
C ALA A 139 -5.32 -16.95 -13.16
N GLY A 140 -6.04 -17.79 -12.41
CA GLY A 140 -5.66 -19.19 -12.16
C GLY A 140 -6.66 -20.13 -12.79
N ILE A 141 -6.19 -21.27 -13.33
CA ILE A 141 -7.05 -22.32 -13.84
C ILE A 141 -7.12 -23.43 -12.80
N ASN A 142 -8.33 -23.82 -12.41
CA ASN A 142 -8.53 -24.93 -11.49
C ASN A 142 -7.99 -26.22 -12.12
N SER A 143 -7.04 -26.88 -11.46
CA SER A 143 -6.43 -28.14 -11.93
C SER A 143 -7.42 -29.29 -12.11
N ALA A 144 -8.58 -29.25 -11.44
CA ALA A 144 -9.67 -30.22 -11.62
C ALA A 144 -10.66 -29.84 -12.74
N SER A 145 -10.41 -28.75 -13.47
CA SER A 145 -11.31 -28.36 -14.58
C SER A 145 -11.22 -29.34 -15.74
N PRO A 146 -12.36 -29.84 -16.25
CA PRO A 146 -12.36 -30.66 -17.47
C PRO A 146 -12.09 -29.82 -18.75
N ASN A 147 -12.07 -28.51 -18.65
CA ASN A 147 -11.92 -27.59 -19.76
C ASN A 147 -10.60 -26.78 -19.66
N THR A 148 -9.53 -27.36 -19.15
CA THR A 148 -8.26 -26.67 -18.93
C THR A 148 -7.71 -26.06 -20.22
N ASP A 149 -7.69 -26.82 -21.32
CA ASP A 149 -7.15 -26.34 -22.61
C ASP A 149 -7.96 -25.15 -23.16
N LEU A 150 -9.29 -25.20 -23.03
CA LEU A 150 -10.17 -24.11 -23.45
C LEU A 150 -9.96 -22.85 -22.56
N ALA A 151 -9.72 -23.04 -21.27
CA ALA A 151 -9.43 -21.95 -20.36
C ALA A 151 -8.09 -21.28 -20.67
N VAL A 152 -7.05 -22.08 -21.00
CA VAL A 152 -5.76 -21.56 -21.46
C VAL A 152 -5.94 -20.74 -22.74
N GLU A 153 -6.60 -21.32 -23.75
CA GLU A 153 -6.90 -20.66 -25.03
C GLU A 153 -7.63 -19.32 -24.81
N PHE A 154 -8.62 -19.29 -23.93
CA PHE A 154 -9.37 -18.08 -23.61
C PHE A 154 -8.50 -17.01 -22.95
N LEU A 155 -7.68 -17.38 -21.96
CA LEU A 155 -6.82 -16.45 -21.28
C LEU A 155 -5.73 -15.89 -22.19
N GLU A 156 -5.04 -16.75 -22.96
CA GLU A 156 -3.90 -16.33 -23.77
C GLU A 156 -4.31 -15.54 -25.02
N ASN A 157 -5.39 -15.96 -25.69
CA ASN A 157 -5.76 -15.40 -26.99
C ASN A 157 -6.89 -14.36 -26.92
N TYR A 158 -7.58 -14.23 -25.79
CA TYR A 158 -8.69 -13.28 -25.66
C TYR A 158 -8.55 -12.34 -24.47
N VAL A 159 -8.08 -12.79 -23.31
CA VAL A 159 -8.01 -11.95 -22.10
C VAL A 159 -6.72 -11.13 -22.04
N PHE A 160 -5.57 -11.78 -22.28
CA PHE A 160 -4.26 -11.13 -22.20
C PHE A 160 -3.83 -10.52 -23.55
N GLN A 161 -4.74 -9.82 -24.20
CA GLN A 161 -4.49 -9.08 -25.42
C GLN A 161 -4.70 -7.58 -25.18
N ASP A 162 -4.01 -6.72 -25.93
CA ASP A 162 -4.06 -5.27 -25.76
C ASP A 162 -5.50 -4.73 -25.82
N ASP A 163 -6.32 -5.22 -26.76
CA ASP A 163 -7.71 -4.78 -26.93
C ASP A 163 -8.59 -5.17 -25.73
N ALA A 164 -8.43 -6.38 -25.20
CA ALA A 164 -9.19 -6.84 -24.05
C ALA A 164 -8.77 -6.10 -22.77
N LEU A 165 -7.46 -5.91 -22.58
CA LEU A 165 -6.94 -5.13 -21.45
C LEU A 165 -7.38 -3.67 -21.53
N LYS A 166 -7.49 -3.12 -22.77
CA LYS A 166 -8.03 -1.77 -22.96
C LYS A 166 -9.49 -1.69 -22.53
N ILE A 167 -10.33 -2.63 -22.94
CA ILE A 167 -11.75 -2.68 -22.54
C ILE A 167 -11.88 -2.76 -21.02
N MET A 168 -11.10 -3.63 -20.37
CA MET A 168 -11.08 -3.75 -18.91
C MET A 168 -10.63 -2.46 -18.23
N ASN A 169 -9.57 -1.82 -18.74
CA ASN A 169 -9.05 -0.58 -18.19
C ASN A 169 -10.00 0.62 -18.38
N ASP A 170 -10.75 0.65 -19.47
CA ASP A 170 -11.75 1.69 -19.74
C ASP A 170 -12.96 1.58 -18.78
N ASP A 171 -13.32 0.36 -18.37
CA ASP A 171 -14.36 0.12 -17.35
C ASP A 171 -13.82 0.39 -15.94
N LYS A 172 -12.64 -0.11 -15.65
CA LYS A 172 -12.00 0.03 -14.35
C LYS A 172 -10.48 0.12 -14.46
N PRO A 173 -9.87 1.25 -14.03
CA PRO A 173 -8.43 1.43 -14.13
C PRO A 173 -7.64 0.25 -13.54
N LEU A 174 -6.81 -0.37 -14.37
CA LEU A 174 -6.00 -1.54 -13.97
C LEU A 174 -4.75 -1.16 -13.16
N GLY A 175 -4.33 0.11 -13.23
CA GLY A 175 -3.03 0.50 -12.70
C GLY A 175 -1.89 0.03 -13.61
N ALA A 176 -0.82 -0.49 -13.03
CA ALA A 176 0.26 -1.10 -13.80
C ALA A 176 -0.13 -2.51 -14.28
N VAL A 177 0.27 -2.87 -15.50
CA VAL A 177 0.00 -4.19 -16.09
C VAL A 177 1.29 -4.90 -16.48
N THR A 178 1.25 -6.23 -16.57
CA THR A 178 2.44 -7.05 -16.90
C THR A 178 2.65 -7.21 -18.41
N LEU A 179 1.61 -6.99 -19.25
CA LEU A 179 1.73 -7.04 -20.69
C LEU A 179 2.48 -5.79 -21.19
N LYS A 180 3.70 -5.97 -21.66
CA LYS A 180 4.62 -4.86 -22.00
C LYS A 180 4.11 -3.93 -23.10
N SER A 181 3.38 -4.46 -24.07
CA SER A 181 2.76 -3.66 -25.14
C SER A 181 1.72 -2.70 -24.58
N PHE A 182 0.81 -3.20 -23.79
CA PHE A 182 -0.25 -2.39 -23.19
C PHE A 182 0.28 -1.48 -22.08
N GLN A 183 1.29 -1.91 -21.31
CA GLN A 183 1.95 -1.07 -20.31
C GLN A 183 2.53 0.22 -20.94
N LYS A 184 3.14 0.15 -22.12
CA LYS A 184 3.64 1.34 -22.85
C LYS A 184 2.55 2.34 -23.21
N ILE A 185 1.33 1.86 -23.46
CA ILE A 185 0.17 2.73 -23.73
C ILE A 185 -0.23 3.43 -22.43
N LEU A 186 -0.28 2.70 -21.33
CA LEU A 186 -0.67 3.21 -20.01
C LEU A 186 0.34 4.21 -19.43
N GLU A 187 1.62 4.12 -19.75
CA GLU A 187 2.67 5.04 -19.27
C GLU A 187 2.47 6.49 -19.69
N GLN A 188 1.55 6.77 -20.62
CA GLN A 188 1.15 8.13 -20.96
C GLN A 188 0.35 8.80 -19.82
N ASP A 189 -0.33 8.02 -18.97
CA ASP A 189 -1.00 8.52 -17.78
C ASP A 189 0.02 8.71 -16.64
N GLN A 190 0.14 9.95 -16.15
CA GLN A 190 1.07 10.29 -15.07
C GLN A 190 0.76 9.53 -13.76
N ARG A 191 -0.50 9.14 -13.54
CA ARG A 191 -0.93 8.33 -12.38
C ARG A 191 -0.32 6.93 -12.46
N ILE A 192 -0.36 6.32 -13.65
CA ILE A 192 0.26 5.00 -13.92
C ILE A 192 1.78 5.08 -13.73
N LYS A 193 2.41 6.14 -14.26
CA LYS A 193 3.86 6.34 -14.11
C LYS A 193 4.28 6.41 -12.65
N ALA A 194 3.58 7.20 -11.83
CA ALA A 194 3.86 7.28 -10.40
C ALA A 194 3.62 5.94 -9.68
N THR A 195 2.57 5.20 -10.07
CA THR A 195 2.29 3.86 -9.54
C THR A 195 3.40 2.87 -9.86
N MET A 196 3.95 2.92 -11.07
CA MET A 196 5.08 2.07 -11.47
C MET A 196 6.33 2.35 -10.63
N ILE A 197 6.66 3.63 -10.40
CA ILE A 197 7.81 4.01 -9.56
C ILE A 197 7.61 3.49 -8.12
N ASN A 198 6.40 3.58 -7.58
CA ASN A 198 6.09 3.00 -6.28
C ASN A 198 6.23 1.47 -6.27
N ALA A 199 5.81 0.81 -7.35
CA ALA A 199 5.96 -0.65 -7.47
C ALA A 199 7.42 -1.09 -7.62
N GLU A 200 8.24 -0.31 -8.34
CA GLU A 200 9.69 -0.56 -8.48
C GLU A 200 10.44 -0.40 -7.14
N ASN A 201 9.99 0.53 -6.30
CA ASN A 201 10.53 0.71 -4.94
C ASN A 201 9.94 -0.29 -3.94
N GLY A 202 8.89 -1.02 -4.31
CA GLY A 202 8.17 -1.95 -3.48
C GLY A 202 8.67 -3.39 -3.55
N GLU A 203 7.99 -4.26 -2.85
CA GLU A 203 8.21 -5.70 -2.96
C GLU A 203 6.91 -6.43 -3.29
N ILE A 204 7.03 -7.50 -4.08
CA ILE A 204 5.89 -8.39 -4.31
C ILE A 204 5.42 -8.91 -2.95
N MET A 205 4.14 -8.72 -2.68
CA MET A 205 3.53 -9.21 -1.45
C MET A 205 3.77 -10.73 -1.32
N PRO A 206 4.37 -11.20 -0.22
CA PRO A 206 4.64 -12.62 -0.05
C PRO A 206 3.38 -13.48 -0.19
N ASN A 207 3.41 -14.46 -1.07
CA ASN A 207 2.28 -15.36 -1.35
C ASN A 207 2.33 -16.65 -0.49
N ILE A 208 2.73 -16.52 0.76
CA ILE A 208 2.83 -17.62 1.72
C ILE A 208 1.68 -17.59 2.74
N PRO A 209 1.22 -18.74 3.26
CA PRO A 209 0.11 -18.79 4.22
C PRO A 209 0.34 -17.94 5.49
N GLN A 210 1.59 -17.75 5.87
CA GLN A 210 1.99 -16.98 7.05
C GLN A 210 1.69 -15.47 6.93
N MET A 211 1.40 -14.97 5.73
CA MET A 211 0.92 -13.59 5.57
C MET A 211 -0.38 -13.32 6.35
N THR A 212 -1.20 -14.33 6.62
CA THR A 212 -2.36 -14.17 7.49
C THR A 212 -1.94 -13.75 8.89
N ALA A 213 -0.93 -14.39 9.47
CA ALA A 213 -0.40 -14.02 10.78
C ALA A 213 0.22 -12.62 10.78
N TYR A 214 0.93 -12.26 9.69
CA TYR A 214 1.48 -10.91 9.50
C TYR A 214 0.39 -9.84 9.57
N TRP A 215 -0.69 -9.96 8.81
CA TRP A 215 -1.75 -8.95 8.79
C TRP A 215 -2.36 -8.71 10.17
N PHE A 216 -2.65 -9.77 10.90
CA PHE A 216 -3.20 -9.67 12.25
C PHE A 216 -2.20 -9.08 13.24
N ALA A 217 -0.97 -9.57 13.24
CA ALA A 217 0.02 -9.18 14.24
C ALA A 217 0.51 -7.75 14.02
N GLU A 218 0.82 -7.38 12.77
CA GLU A 218 1.29 -6.05 12.42
C GLU A 218 0.19 -5.01 12.59
N GLY A 219 -1.05 -5.29 12.14
CA GLY A 219 -2.19 -4.42 12.37
C GLY A 219 -2.47 -4.16 13.85
N ALA A 220 -2.36 -5.20 14.69
CA ALA A 220 -2.51 -5.06 16.13
C ALA A 220 -1.37 -4.23 16.76
N ALA A 221 -0.12 -4.41 16.30
CA ALA A 221 1.01 -3.63 16.78
C ALA A 221 0.85 -2.13 16.43
N ILE A 222 0.46 -1.83 15.19
CA ILE A 222 0.16 -0.47 14.74
C ILE A 222 -0.93 0.16 15.62
N ASP A 223 -2.07 -0.52 15.80
CA ASP A 223 -3.20 0.01 16.60
C ASP A 223 -2.79 0.23 18.06
N ASN A 224 -2.15 -0.75 18.69
CA ASN A 224 -1.76 -0.67 20.11
C ASN A 224 -0.73 0.45 20.36
N ALA A 225 0.26 0.59 19.49
CA ALA A 225 1.28 1.62 19.62
C ALA A 225 0.69 3.02 19.42
N MET A 226 -0.10 3.23 18.36
CA MET A 226 -0.70 4.54 18.09
C MET A 226 -1.73 4.97 19.11
N GLN A 227 -2.40 4.02 19.78
CA GLN A 227 -3.32 4.32 20.88
C GLN A 227 -2.64 4.41 22.25
N GLY A 228 -1.32 4.26 22.32
CA GLY A 228 -0.57 4.30 23.57
C GLY A 228 -0.82 3.13 24.51
N LYS A 229 -1.41 2.03 24.01
CA LYS A 229 -1.66 0.81 24.80
C LYS A 229 -0.40 0.01 25.05
N GLN A 230 0.56 0.10 24.13
CA GLN A 230 1.88 -0.57 24.21
C GLN A 230 2.97 0.37 23.68
N GLY A 231 4.19 0.21 24.18
CA GLY A 231 5.36 0.85 23.59
C GLY A 231 5.64 0.28 22.20
N VAL A 232 6.16 1.10 21.29
CA VAL A 232 6.44 0.72 19.89
C VAL A 232 7.26 -0.56 19.80
N LYS A 233 8.39 -0.62 20.53
CA LYS A 233 9.27 -1.80 20.51
C LYS A 233 8.56 -3.05 21.03
N GLU A 234 7.81 -2.93 22.13
CA GLU A 234 7.06 -4.04 22.72
C GLU A 234 6.01 -4.57 21.76
N ALA A 235 5.23 -3.68 21.11
CA ALA A 235 4.20 -4.05 20.16
C ALA A 235 4.79 -4.82 18.96
N LEU A 236 5.90 -4.33 18.38
CA LEU A 236 6.56 -4.98 17.26
C LEU A 236 7.28 -6.29 17.66
N ASP A 237 7.85 -6.38 18.86
CA ASP A 237 8.43 -7.65 19.36
C ASP A 237 7.35 -8.73 19.53
N MET A 238 6.16 -8.34 19.97
CA MET A 238 5.01 -9.26 20.06
C MET A 238 4.52 -9.67 18.66
N ALA A 239 4.44 -8.73 17.73
CA ALA A 239 4.08 -9.02 16.34
C ALA A 239 5.07 -10.00 15.71
N ALA A 240 6.38 -9.74 15.83
CA ALA A 240 7.41 -10.62 15.30
C ALA A 240 7.29 -12.07 15.84
N LYS A 241 7.01 -12.24 17.14
CA LYS A 241 6.78 -13.57 17.73
C LYS A 241 5.53 -14.27 17.19
N GLN A 242 4.49 -13.51 16.84
CA GLN A 242 3.26 -14.09 16.27
C GLN A 242 3.41 -14.44 14.81
N ILE A 243 4.12 -13.61 14.04
CA ILE A 243 4.38 -13.81 12.61
C ILE A 243 5.21 -15.06 12.36
N THR A 244 6.17 -15.35 13.24
CA THR A 244 7.16 -16.46 13.05
C THR A 244 6.79 -17.77 13.77
N LYS A 245 5.60 -17.87 14.36
CA LYS A 245 5.09 -19.13 14.92
C LYS A 245 4.78 -20.13 13.84
#